data_50fbfc00e440259886446be130065fcc
#
_entry.id   50fbfc00e440259886446be130065fcc
#
_cell.length_a   1.000
_cell.length_b   1.000
_cell.length_c   1.000
_cell.angle_alpha   90.00
_cell.angle_beta   90.00
_cell.angle_gamma   90.00
#
_symmetry.space_group_name_H-M   'P 1'
#
loop_
_entity.id
_entity.type
_entity.pdbx_description
1 polymer ?
#
loop_
_entity_poly.entity_id
_entity_poly.type
_entity_poly.pdbx_seq_one_letter_code
_entity_poly.pdbx_strand_id
1 'polypeptide(L)'
;MKLLLENWRQYVLKEAYILDEDFFEASIQQLFEKLKDFGDNTWIFFDTETTGFKPESAQLTEIGAISAKPDNWQFTEVEAEQGMFYDKIKLNPETLAGFEASDDPDVKYPLELTRYGMPSDEYREKYPKGMPNEEDILKQFVSYLESQPNPVLVAQNAEFDVNFIQKRADLYNIPVNMRAYPIFDTMMLIKLWHNSLIKTLADSGDERAQTILQALTMTGKFGDYVSASMGPVSKAYEISTDDWHNALADVKMMMGMTKAIFMALQASSDVDISKYQGRTAWGLRKKKQGYHRSDK
;
A
#
# COMPACT_ATOMS: atom_id res chain seq x y z
N MET A 1 24.78 -9.05 -20.18
CA MET A 1 23.33 -9.15 -20.41
C MET A 1 22.54 -9.11 -19.08
N LYS A 2 22.83 -9.96 -18.10
CA LYS A 2 22.13 -9.96 -16.77
C LYS A 2 22.23 -8.62 -16.03
N LEU A 3 23.42 -8.00 -16.00
CA LEU A 3 23.66 -6.69 -15.38
C LEU A 3 22.95 -5.52 -16.08
N LEU A 4 22.84 -5.59 -17.42
CA LEU A 4 22.09 -4.59 -18.21
C LEU A 4 20.58 -4.72 -18.00
N LEU A 5 20.07 -5.95 -17.85
CA LEU A 5 18.66 -6.19 -17.52
C LEU A 5 18.31 -5.79 -16.08
N GLU A 6 19.23 -5.99 -15.12
CA GLU A 6 19.05 -5.52 -13.74
C GLU A 6 19.11 -4.00 -13.65
N ASN A 7 20.03 -3.34 -14.35
CA ASN A 7 20.09 -1.88 -14.43
C ASN A 7 18.87 -1.29 -15.15
N TRP A 8 18.41 -1.95 -16.23
CA TRP A 8 17.20 -1.51 -16.94
C TRP A 8 15.94 -1.72 -16.08
N ARG A 9 15.84 -2.84 -15.34
CA ARG A 9 14.77 -3.06 -14.36
C ARG A 9 14.77 -2.02 -13.25
N GLN A 10 15.93 -1.64 -12.71
CA GLN A 10 16.03 -0.57 -11.71
C GLN A 10 15.66 0.80 -12.30
N TYR A 11 15.99 1.07 -13.56
CA TYR A 11 15.63 2.30 -14.24
C TYR A 11 14.12 2.41 -14.46
N VAL A 12 13.48 1.36 -14.97
CA VAL A 12 12.02 1.27 -15.16
C VAL A 12 11.27 1.34 -13.81
N LEU A 13 11.83 0.74 -12.76
CA LEU A 13 11.29 0.83 -11.40
C LEU A 13 11.31 2.26 -10.85
N LYS A 14 12.33 3.02 -11.20
CA LYS A 14 12.49 4.41 -10.74
C LYS A 14 11.49 5.35 -11.39
N GLU A 15 11.14 5.12 -12.67
CA GLU A 15 10.20 5.97 -13.42
C GLU A 15 8.72 5.73 -13.04
N ALA A 16 8.36 4.54 -12.54
CA ALA A 16 6.99 4.23 -12.16
C ALA A 16 6.54 4.95 -10.87
N TYR A 17 7.46 5.20 -9.93
CA TYR A 17 7.11 5.80 -8.64
C TYR A 17 7.14 7.32 -8.68
N ILE A 18 6.00 7.95 -8.33
CA ILE A 18 5.88 9.41 -8.23
C ILE A 18 6.83 9.97 -7.16
N LEU A 19 6.98 9.25 -6.04
CA LEU A 19 7.92 9.57 -4.96
C LEU A 19 9.18 8.70 -5.09
N ASP A 20 10.04 9.04 -6.05
CA ASP A 20 11.31 8.37 -6.29
C ASP A 20 12.44 8.84 -5.33
N GLU A 21 13.62 8.22 -5.42
CA GLU A 21 14.74 8.51 -4.53
C GLU A 21 15.30 9.93 -4.66
N ASP A 22 15.21 10.53 -5.84
CA ASP A 22 15.69 11.88 -6.09
C ASP A 22 14.80 12.92 -5.41
N PHE A 23 13.58 12.50 -5.02
CA PHE A 23 12.58 13.34 -4.39
C PHE A 23 12.51 13.17 -2.85
N PHE A 24 13.25 12.24 -2.25
CA PHE A 24 13.15 11.89 -0.82
C PHE A 24 13.48 13.02 0.17
N GLU A 25 14.16 14.06 -0.26
CA GLU A 25 14.53 15.23 0.57
C GLU A 25 13.80 16.51 0.13
N ALA A 26 12.79 16.37 -0.71
CA ALA A 26 12.00 17.50 -1.17
C ALA A 26 11.17 18.11 -0.02
N SER A 27 11.05 19.46 0.01
CA SER A 27 10.18 20.13 0.94
C SER A 27 8.69 19.77 0.73
N ILE A 28 7.84 20.14 1.69
CA ILE A 28 6.39 19.93 1.54
C ILE A 28 5.85 20.70 0.32
N GLN A 29 6.34 21.91 0.07
CA GLN A 29 5.95 22.69 -1.11
C GLN A 29 6.34 21.99 -2.41
N GLN A 30 7.58 21.48 -2.51
CA GLN A 30 8.03 20.74 -3.68
C GLN A 30 7.23 19.44 -3.88
N LEU A 31 6.83 18.76 -2.80
CA LEU A 31 5.92 17.61 -2.88
C LEU A 31 4.63 18.00 -3.61
N PHE A 32 3.96 19.05 -3.17
CA PHE A 32 2.70 19.48 -3.80
C PHE A 32 2.89 20.00 -5.21
N GLU A 33 4.01 20.68 -5.53
CA GLU A 33 4.32 21.09 -6.91
C GLU A 33 4.45 19.86 -7.84
N LYS A 34 5.16 18.81 -7.42
CA LYS A 34 5.24 17.55 -8.19
C LYS A 34 3.88 16.88 -8.34
N LEU A 35 3.08 16.87 -7.30
CA LEU A 35 1.77 16.21 -7.33
C LEU A 35 0.75 16.92 -8.22
N LYS A 36 0.93 18.22 -8.54
CA LYS A 36 0.08 18.94 -9.48
C LYS A 36 0.03 18.29 -10.88
N ASP A 37 1.10 17.65 -11.29
CA ASP A 37 1.17 16.95 -12.59
C ASP A 37 0.17 15.77 -12.64
N PHE A 38 -0.32 15.32 -11.48
CA PHE A 38 -1.26 14.22 -11.32
C PHE A 38 -2.65 14.67 -10.81
N GLY A 39 -2.91 15.97 -10.75
CA GLY A 39 -4.16 16.55 -10.25
C GLY A 39 -5.40 16.17 -11.05
N ASP A 40 -5.27 15.96 -12.35
CA ASP A 40 -6.36 15.58 -13.25
C ASP A 40 -6.50 14.04 -13.42
N ASN A 41 -5.58 13.27 -12.86
CA ASN A 41 -5.56 11.83 -12.96
C ASN A 41 -6.69 11.18 -12.10
N THR A 42 -7.03 9.93 -12.42
CA THR A 42 -7.83 9.09 -11.53
C THR A 42 -6.89 8.33 -10.61
N TRP A 43 -7.00 8.58 -9.31
CA TRP A 43 -6.23 7.90 -8.28
C TRP A 43 -6.96 6.64 -7.85
N ILE A 44 -6.36 5.48 -8.10
CA ILE A 44 -6.93 4.18 -7.77
C ILE A 44 -6.24 3.68 -6.51
N PHE A 45 -6.91 3.85 -5.38
CA PHE A 45 -6.50 3.26 -4.11
C PHE A 45 -6.84 1.77 -4.17
N PHE A 46 -5.86 0.91 -3.97
CA PHE A 46 -6.08 -0.53 -4.02
C PHE A 46 -5.25 -1.28 -2.99
N ASP A 47 -5.75 -2.43 -2.61
CA ASP A 47 -5.13 -3.33 -1.64
C ASP A 47 -5.40 -4.77 -2.03
N THR A 48 -4.50 -5.68 -1.65
CA THR A 48 -4.62 -7.11 -1.93
C THR A 48 -4.46 -7.94 -0.68
N GLU A 49 -5.36 -8.89 -0.47
CA GLU A 49 -5.17 -9.95 0.49
C GLU A 49 -4.60 -11.20 -0.18
N THR A 50 -3.67 -11.86 0.50
CA THR A 50 -2.92 -12.97 -0.07
C THR A 50 -2.75 -14.12 0.91
N THR A 51 -2.49 -15.33 0.42
CA THR A 51 -2.20 -16.49 1.27
C THR A 51 -0.75 -16.51 1.79
N GLY A 52 0.07 -15.53 1.44
CA GLY A 52 1.48 -15.44 1.87
C GLY A 52 2.23 -14.33 1.15
N PHE A 53 3.52 -14.16 1.44
CA PHE A 53 4.31 -13.03 0.98
C PHE A 53 4.97 -13.20 -0.39
N LYS A 54 4.99 -14.42 -0.94
CA LYS A 54 5.71 -14.73 -2.19
C LYS A 54 4.70 -15.07 -3.29
N PRO A 55 4.54 -14.20 -4.31
CA PRO A 55 3.53 -14.40 -5.35
C PRO A 55 3.75 -15.67 -6.20
N GLU A 56 4.97 -16.24 -6.20
CA GLU A 56 5.29 -17.48 -6.88
C GLU A 56 4.66 -18.71 -6.22
N SER A 57 4.41 -18.66 -4.90
CA SER A 57 3.90 -19.78 -4.11
C SER A 57 2.60 -19.46 -3.36
N ALA A 58 2.17 -18.22 -3.39
CA ALA A 58 0.95 -17.76 -2.74
C ALA A 58 -0.08 -17.31 -3.78
N GLN A 59 -1.33 -17.26 -3.35
CA GLN A 59 -2.50 -16.89 -4.15
C GLN A 59 -3.10 -15.58 -3.64
N LEU A 60 -3.70 -14.78 -4.51
CA LEU A 60 -4.60 -13.69 -4.12
C LEU A 60 -5.87 -14.26 -3.52
N THR A 61 -6.37 -13.63 -2.47
CA THR A 61 -7.64 -13.99 -1.81
C THR A 61 -8.70 -12.92 -1.90
N GLU A 62 -8.29 -11.65 -2.00
CA GLU A 62 -9.15 -10.50 -2.24
C GLU A 62 -8.41 -9.44 -3.05
N ILE A 63 -9.15 -8.67 -3.83
CA ILE A 63 -8.68 -7.41 -4.41
C ILE A 63 -9.75 -6.36 -4.13
N GLY A 64 -9.35 -5.26 -3.49
CA GLY A 64 -10.18 -4.09 -3.29
C GLY A 64 -9.59 -2.87 -3.99
N ALA A 65 -10.42 -2.06 -4.64
CA ALA A 65 -9.99 -0.79 -5.21
C ALA A 65 -11.11 0.24 -5.22
N ILE A 66 -10.73 1.51 -5.03
CA ILE A 66 -11.62 2.67 -5.16
C ILE A 66 -10.93 3.72 -6.01
N SER A 67 -11.60 4.16 -7.07
CA SER A 67 -11.19 5.28 -7.90
C SER A 67 -11.64 6.59 -7.28
N ALA A 68 -10.75 7.57 -7.20
CA ALA A 68 -11.04 8.89 -6.67
C ALA A 68 -10.38 10.00 -7.51
N LYS A 69 -10.95 11.20 -7.45
CA LYS A 69 -10.37 12.41 -8.01
C LYS A 69 -9.76 13.24 -6.89
N PRO A 70 -8.54 13.75 -7.05
CA PRO A 70 -7.89 14.60 -6.08
C PRO A 70 -8.41 16.04 -6.21
N ASP A 71 -9.58 16.33 -5.64
CA ASP A 71 -10.06 17.72 -5.53
C ASP A 71 -9.37 18.39 -4.34
N ASN A 72 -8.35 19.19 -4.65
CA ASN A 72 -7.47 19.79 -3.63
C ASN A 72 -6.99 18.77 -2.58
N TRP A 73 -6.66 17.56 -3.03
CA TRP A 73 -6.20 16.40 -2.24
C TRP A 73 -7.22 15.87 -1.22
N GLN A 74 -8.51 16.19 -1.41
CA GLN A 74 -9.60 15.69 -0.57
C GLN A 74 -10.14 14.34 -1.04
N PHE A 75 -9.76 13.86 -2.19
CA PHE A 75 -10.17 12.59 -2.80
C PHE A 75 -11.67 12.33 -2.75
N THR A 76 -12.36 12.74 -3.80
CA THR A 76 -13.79 12.43 -3.99
C THR A 76 -13.91 11.14 -4.79
N GLU A 77 -14.63 10.16 -4.23
CA GLU A 77 -14.88 8.88 -4.92
C GLU A 77 -15.61 9.14 -6.25
N VAL A 78 -15.18 8.43 -7.29
CA VAL A 78 -15.90 8.40 -8.57
C VAL A 78 -17.21 7.61 -8.37
N GLU A 79 -18.29 7.96 -9.06
CA GLU A 79 -19.60 7.36 -8.89
C GLU A 79 -19.57 5.81 -8.90
N ALA A 80 -20.35 5.20 -8.00
CA ALA A 80 -20.18 3.84 -7.51
C ALA A 80 -20.14 2.72 -8.57
N GLU A 81 -20.80 2.86 -9.72
CA GLU A 81 -20.81 1.79 -10.73
C GLU A 81 -19.49 1.67 -11.53
N GLN A 82 -18.67 2.72 -11.55
CA GLN A 82 -17.38 2.75 -12.27
C GLN A 82 -16.18 3.00 -11.35
N GLY A 83 -16.42 3.39 -10.11
CA GLY A 83 -15.42 3.87 -9.17
C GLY A 83 -14.93 2.82 -8.17
N MET A 84 -15.55 1.65 -8.08
CA MET A 84 -15.20 0.64 -7.09
C MET A 84 -15.04 -0.74 -7.73
N PHE A 85 -13.99 -1.44 -7.32
CA PHE A 85 -13.77 -2.84 -7.60
C PHE A 85 -13.57 -3.59 -6.28
N TYR A 86 -14.29 -4.68 -6.07
CA TYR A 86 -14.06 -5.55 -4.92
C TYR A 86 -14.53 -6.96 -5.23
N ASP A 87 -13.65 -7.92 -5.03
CA ASP A 87 -14.02 -9.32 -5.12
C ASP A 87 -13.17 -10.22 -4.24
N LYS A 88 -13.79 -11.30 -3.76
CA LYS A 88 -13.14 -12.41 -3.07
C LYS A 88 -12.83 -13.52 -4.05
N ILE A 89 -11.66 -14.12 -3.90
CA ILE A 89 -11.11 -15.09 -4.83
C ILE A 89 -11.16 -16.48 -4.20
N LYS A 90 -11.72 -17.42 -4.94
CA LYS A 90 -11.74 -18.83 -4.53
C LYS A 90 -10.31 -19.37 -4.43
N LEU A 91 -9.99 -19.99 -3.30
CA LEU A 91 -8.74 -20.71 -3.16
C LEU A 91 -8.70 -21.92 -4.11
N ASN A 92 -7.59 -22.09 -4.80
CA ASN A 92 -7.39 -23.28 -5.61
C ASN A 92 -7.20 -24.53 -4.70
N PRO A 93 -7.52 -25.74 -5.21
CA PRO A 93 -7.49 -26.96 -4.40
C PRO A 93 -6.12 -27.26 -3.78
N GLU A 94 -5.02 -26.88 -4.47
CA GLU A 94 -3.66 -27.12 -3.99
C GLU A 94 -3.33 -26.21 -2.82
N THR A 95 -3.67 -24.93 -2.91
CA THR A 95 -3.52 -23.95 -1.84
C THR A 95 -4.32 -24.41 -0.61
N LEU A 96 -5.59 -24.77 -0.80
CA LEU A 96 -6.46 -25.23 0.28
C LEU A 96 -5.91 -26.51 0.95
N ALA A 97 -5.48 -27.50 0.16
CA ALA A 97 -4.88 -28.73 0.68
C ALA A 97 -3.55 -28.44 1.43
N GLY A 98 -2.74 -27.51 0.96
CA GLY A 98 -1.51 -27.09 1.64
C GLY A 98 -1.78 -26.50 3.03
N PHE A 99 -2.83 -25.69 3.18
CA PHE A 99 -3.24 -25.16 4.48
C PHE A 99 -3.74 -26.24 5.43
N GLU A 100 -4.52 -27.20 4.94
CA GLU A 100 -5.06 -28.28 5.74
C GLU A 100 -4.01 -29.28 6.20
N ALA A 101 -2.98 -29.49 5.40
CA ALA A 101 -1.85 -30.37 5.71
C ALA A 101 -0.81 -29.72 6.64
N SER A 102 -0.87 -28.41 6.85
CA SER A 102 0.11 -27.69 7.65
C SER A 102 -0.27 -27.71 9.12
N ASP A 103 0.65 -28.15 9.97
CA ASP A 103 0.58 -27.97 11.42
C ASP A 103 1.20 -26.64 11.89
N ASP A 104 1.75 -25.85 10.96
CA ASP A 104 2.34 -24.55 11.23
C ASP A 104 1.23 -23.51 11.49
N PRO A 105 1.14 -22.95 12.71
CA PRO A 105 0.13 -21.94 13.03
C PRO A 105 0.26 -20.69 12.19
N ASP A 106 1.47 -20.32 11.73
CA ASP A 106 1.67 -19.15 10.87
C ASP A 106 1.15 -19.37 9.44
N VAL A 107 0.97 -20.62 9.03
CA VAL A 107 0.36 -21.00 7.75
C VAL A 107 -1.15 -21.22 7.90
N LYS A 108 -1.59 -21.90 8.95
CA LYS A 108 -2.98 -22.30 9.20
C LYS A 108 -3.83 -21.14 9.75
N TYR A 109 -3.25 -20.37 10.67
CA TYR A 109 -3.92 -19.28 11.37
C TYR A 109 -4.38 -18.13 10.45
N PRO A 110 -3.63 -17.67 9.44
CA PRO A 110 -4.08 -16.62 8.54
C PRO A 110 -5.35 -16.98 7.76
N LEU A 111 -5.57 -18.25 7.46
CA LEU A 111 -6.74 -18.68 6.71
C LEU A 111 -8.01 -18.78 7.57
N GLU A 112 -7.86 -19.31 8.79
CA GLU A 112 -9.00 -19.59 9.66
C GLU A 112 -9.53 -18.35 10.37
N LEU A 113 -8.68 -17.35 10.65
CA LEU A 113 -9.06 -16.24 11.53
C LEU A 113 -9.02 -14.85 10.90
N THR A 114 -8.18 -14.61 9.89
CA THR A 114 -7.96 -13.24 9.40
C THR A 114 -8.61 -12.92 8.08
N ARG A 115 -8.80 -13.90 7.20
CA ARG A 115 -9.23 -13.64 5.82
C ARG A 115 -10.66 -14.04 5.50
N TYR A 116 -11.14 -15.11 6.12
CA TYR A 116 -12.50 -15.58 5.93
C TYR A 116 -13.28 -15.63 7.23
N GLY A 117 -12.62 -15.48 8.39
CA GLY A 117 -13.22 -15.49 9.70
C GLY A 117 -13.91 -16.83 10.05
N MET A 118 -13.51 -17.91 9.39
CA MET A 118 -14.18 -19.20 9.55
C MET A 118 -13.21 -20.38 9.39
N PRO A 119 -13.50 -21.52 10.03
CA PRO A 119 -12.78 -22.76 9.83
C PRO A 119 -12.80 -23.25 8.37
N SER A 120 -11.81 -24.05 7.99
CA SER A 120 -11.64 -24.54 6.62
C SER A 120 -12.80 -25.39 6.11
N ASP A 121 -13.47 -26.13 6.98
CA ASP A 121 -14.67 -26.91 6.69
C ASP A 121 -15.86 -25.98 6.39
N GLU A 122 -16.08 -24.94 7.17
CA GLU A 122 -17.11 -23.93 6.92
C GLU A 122 -16.81 -23.14 5.61
N TYR A 123 -15.53 -22.85 5.32
CA TYR A 123 -15.12 -22.28 4.05
C TYR A 123 -15.53 -23.17 2.87
N ARG A 124 -15.28 -24.48 2.96
CA ARG A 124 -15.67 -25.46 1.92
C ARG A 124 -17.16 -25.54 1.68
N GLU A 125 -17.97 -25.33 2.71
CA GLU A 125 -19.42 -25.41 2.65
C GLU A 125 -20.03 -24.14 2.04
N LYS A 126 -19.53 -22.98 2.43
CA LYS A 126 -20.11 -21.67 2.05
C LYS A 126 -19.57 -21.10 0.73
N TYR A 127 -18.28 -21.24 0.46
CA TYR A 127 -17.59 -20.49 -0.60
C TYR A 127 -17.32 -21.22 -1.93
N PRO A 128 -17.33 -22.55 -2.04
CA PRO A 128 -16.98 -23.20 -3.30
C PRO A 128 -17.96 -22.99 -4.43
N LYS A 129 -19.23 -22.69 -4.12
CA LYS A 129 -20.28 -22.51 -5.15
C LYS A 129 -20.46 -21.05 -5.46
N GLY A 130 -19.87 -20.60 -6.55
CA GLY A 130 -20.13 -19.27 -7.10
C GLY A 130 -19.03 -18.23 -6.89
N MET A 131 -17.99 -18.52 -6.11
CA MET A 131 -16.82 -17.63 -6.05
C MET A 131 -15.99 -17.73 -7.33
N PRO A 132 -15.58 -16.59 -7.89
CA PRO A 132 -14.71 -16.56 -9.06
C PRO A 132 -13.31 -17.10 -8.73
N ASN A 133 -12.63 -17.63 -9.75
CA ASN A 133 -11.24 -18.00 -9.64
C ASN A 133 -10.31 -16.78 -9.77
N GLU A 134 -9.03 -16.95 -9.41
CA GLU A 134 -8.04 -15.89 -9.44
C GLU A 134 -7.82 -15.29 -10.84
N GLU A 135 -7.80 -16.13 -11.87
CA GLU A 135 -7.61 -15.69 -13.26
C GLU A 135 -8.73 -14.76 -13.72
N ASP A 136 -9.98 -15.10 -13.42
CA ASP A 136 -11.14 -14.30 -13.82
C ASP A 136 -11.15 -12.95 -13.11
N ILE A 137 -10.82 -12.91 -11.80
CA ILE A 137 -10.77 -11.67 -11.03
C ILE A 137 -9.61 -10.79 -11.50
N LEU A 138 -8.45 -11.35 -11.77
CA LEU A 138 -7.33 -10.57 -12.32
C LEU A 138 -7.68 -9.94 -13.68
N LYS A 139 -8.34 -10.67 -14.57
CA LYS A 139 -8.81 -10.10 -15.85
C LYS A 139 -9.80 -8.96 -15.64
N GLN A 140 -10.74 -9.11 -14.71
CA GLN A 140 -11.71 -8.07 -14.39
C GLN A 140 -11.01 -6.85 -13.74
N PHE A 141 -10.05 -7.06 -12.84
CA PHE A 141 -9.29 -5.98 -12.23
C PHE A 141 -8.45 -5.22 -13.27
N VAL A 142 -7.77 -5.92 -14.19
CA VAL A 142 -7.04 -5.28 -15.29
C VAL A 142 -7.99 -4.45 -16.16
N SER A 143 -9.15 -5.00 -16.53
CA SER A 143 -10.17 -4.26 -17.29
C SER A 143 -10.67 -3.03 -16.52
N TYR A 144 -10.84 -3.12 -15.20
CA TYR A 144 -11.19 -1.99 -14.35
C TYR A 144 -10.10 -0.91 -14.40
N LEU A 145 -8.80 -1.27 -14.27
CA LEU A 145 -7.70 -0.32 -14.37
C LEU A 145 -7.67 0.39 -15.74
N GLU A 146 -7.84 -0.37 -16.82
CA GLU A 146 -7.84 0.15 -18.19
C GLU A 146 -9.04 1.05 -18.50
N SER A 147 -10.16 0.86 -17.80
CA SER A 147 -11.35 1.71 -17.95
C SER A 147 -11.20 3.09 -17.29
N GLN A 148 -10.21 3.28 -16.41
CA GLN A 148 -10.03 4.53 -15.69
C GLN A 148 -9.19 5.52 -16.51
N PRO A 149 -9.59 6.79 -16.60
CA PRO A 149 -8.82 7.79 -17.34
C PRO A 149 -7.54 8.18 -16.60
N ASN A 150 -6.39 8.02 -17.27
CA ASN A 150 -5.07 8.38 -16.72
C ASN A 150 -4.84 7.87 -15.29
N PRO A 151 -4.85 6.55 -15.06
CA PRO A 151 -4.82 6.01 -13.71
C PRO A 151 -3.47 6.23 -13.01
N VAL A 152 -3.53 6.58 -11.72
CA VAL A 152 -2.42 6.55 -10.76
C VAL A 152 -2.73 5.45 -9.75
N LEU A 153 -1.84 4.48 -9.60
CA LEU A 153 -1.99 3.40 -8.64
C LEU A 153 -1.54 3.87 -7.25
N VAL A 154 -2.37 3.67 -6.24
CA VAL A 154 -2.09 4.09 -4.86
C VAL A 154 -2.22 2.88 -3.94
N ALA A 155 -1.15 2.55 -3.22
CA ALA A 155 -1.18 1.47 -2.24
C ALA A 155 -0.24 1.76 -1.06
N GLN A 156 -0.44 1.03 0.03
CA GLN A 156 0.40 1.08 1.22
C GLN A 156 1.53 0.06 1.11
N ASN A 157 2.78 0.49 0.95
CA ASN A 157 3.89 -0.38 0.56
C ASN A 157 3.67 -0.99 -0.82
N ALA A 158 3.38 -0.12 -1.77
CA ALA A 158 2.86 -0.42 -3.11
C ALA A 158 3.66 -1.48 -3.89
N GLU A 159 4.97 -1.64 -3.59
CA GLU A 159 5.81 -2.67 -4.22
C GLU A 159 5.25 -4.08 -3.98
N PHE A 160 4.64 -4.33 -2.82
CA PHE A 160 4.06 -5.63 -2.51
C PHE A 160 2.89 -5.94 -3.44
N ASP A 161 1.89 -5.07 -3.47
CA ASP A 161 0.65 -5.29 -4.22
C ASP A 161 0.88 -5.28 -5.72
N VAL A 162 1.64 -4.30 -6.21
CA VAL A 162 2.02 -4.18 -7.63
C VAL A 162 2.77 -5.43 -8.12
N ASN A 163 3.75 -5.90 -7.35
CA ASN A 163 4.51 -7.09 -7.71
C ASN A 163 3.65 -8.35 -7.62
N PHE A 164 2.76 -8.43 -6.63
CA PHE A 164 1.88 -9.59 -6.47
C PHE A 164 0.93 -9.70 -7.66
N ILE A 165 0.22 -8.63 -8.01
CA ILE A 165 -0.68 -8.62 -9.17
C ILE A 165 0.09 -8.91 -10.46
N GLN A 166 1.25 -8.27 -10.70
CA GLN A 166 2.06 -8.51 -11.89
C GLN A 166 2.44 -9.97 -12.04
N LYS A 167 2.98 -10.60 -10.98
CA LYS A 167 3.42 -11.99 -10.99
C LYS A 167 2.28 -12.98 -11.18
N ARG A 168 1.13 -12.71 -10.58
CA ARG A 168 -0.06 -13.55 -10.74
C ARG A 168 -0.66 -13.39 -12.15
N ALA A 169 -0.68 -12.16 -12.70
CA ALA A 169 -1.07 -11.91 -14.07
C ALA A 169 -0.14 -12.62 -15.08
N ASP A 170 1.17 -12.55 -14.87
CA ASP A 170 2.16 -13.27 -15.69
C ASP A 170 1.91 -14.79 -15.70
N LEU A 171 1.56 -15.38 -14.55
CA LEU A 171 1.24 -16.81 -14.43
C LEU A 171 0.05 -17.23 -15.31
N TYR A 172 -0.95 -16.37 -15.43
CA TYR A 172 -2.16 -16.61 -16.23
C TYR A 172 -2.06 -16.04 -17.65
N ASN A 173 -0.89 -15.51 -18.06
CA ASN A 173 -0.66 -14.85 -19.34
C ASN A 173 -1.64 -13.69 -19.60
N ILE A 174 -2.01 -12.95 -18.55
CA ILE A 174 -2.84 -11.75 -18.67
C ILE A 174 -1.93 -10.59 -19.07
N PRO A 175 -2.20 -9.90 -20.20
CA PRO A 175 -1.32 -8.86 -20.73
C PRO A 175 -1.48 -7.55 -19.96
N VAL A 176 -0.76 -7.42 -18.85
CA VAL A 176 -0.71 -6.18 -18.06
C VAL A 176 0.74 -5.85 -17.69
N ASN A 177 1.06 -4.57 -17.65
CA ASN A 177 2.30 -4.07 -17.06
C ASN A 177 1.93 -3.08 -15.95
N MET A 178 1.86 -3.57 -14.71
CA MET A 178 1.51 -2.76 -13.53
C MET A 178 2.47 -1.57 -13.32
N ARG A 179 3.71 -1.70 -13.80
CA ARG A 179 4.73 -0.65 -13.69
C ARG A 179 4.72 0.36 -14.83
N ALA A 180 3.80 0.22 -15.79
CA ALA A 180 3.54 1.25 -16.79
C ALA A 180 2.65 2.38 -16.23
N TYR A 181 1.98 2.15 -15.10
CA TYR A 181 1.20 3.17 -14.42
C TYR A 181 2.07 3.96 -13.44
N PRO A 182 1.82 5.28 -13.26
CA PRO A 182 2.37 6.03 -12.14
C PRO A 182 1.93 5.39 -10.82
N ILE A 183 2.87 5.22 -9.87
CA ILE A 183 2.63 4.57 -8.58
C ILE A 183 2.88 5.56 -7.45
N PHE A 184 1.92 5.70 -6.55
CA PHE A 184 2.03 6.48 -5.34
C PHE A 184 2.01 5.57 -4.11
N ASP A 185 3.13 5.50 -3.42
CA ASP A 185 3.27 4.69 -2.20
C ASP A 185 2.98 5.54 -0.96
N THR A 186 1.85 5.27 -0.29
CA THR A 186 1.42 6.00 0.91
C THR A 186 2.37 5.79 2.09
N MET A 187 3.05 4.64 2.18
CA MET A 187 4.07 4.42 3.21
C MET A 187 5.26 5.37 3.05
N MET A 188 5.65 5.69 1.80
CA MET A 188 6.72 6.65 1.53
C MET A 188 6.30 8.07 1.91
N LEU A 189 5.06 8.47 1.58
CA LEU A 189 4.48 9.73 2.04
C LEU A 189 4.56 9.86 3.57
N ILE A 190 4.12 8.83 4.29
CA ILE A 190 4.13 8.82 5.74
C ILE A 190 5.56 8.93 6.29
N LYS A 191 6.49 8.11 5.80
CA LYS A 191 7.85 8.06 6.33
C LYS A 191 8.62 9.36 6.13
N LEU A 192 8.50 9.96 4.94
CA LEU A 192 9.36 11.07 4.54
C LEU A 192 8.77 12.43 4.89
N TRP A 193 7.50 12.64 4.66
CA TRP A 193 6.88 13.96 4.89
C TRP A 193 6.07 14.00 6.19
N HIS A 194 5.10 13.11 6.35
CA HIS A 194 4.23 13.15 7.52
C HIS A 194 5.00 12.96 8.84
N ASN A 195 5.75 11.87 9.00
CA ASN A 195 6.46 11.62 10.25
C ASN A 195 7.58 12.65 10.52
N SER A 196 8.14 13.25 9.48
CA SER A 196 9.10 14.34 9.61
C SER A 196 8.43 15.62 10.08
N LEU A 197 7.24 15.95 9.53
CA LEU A 197 6.43 17.07 9.98
C LEU A 197 6.02 16.92 11.44
N ILE A 198 5.44 15.77 11.82
CA ILE A 198 4.97 15.51 13.19
C ILE A 198 6.11 15.66 14.20
N LYS A 199 7.30 15.13 13.90
CA LYS A 199 8.49 15.30 14.76
C LYS A 199 8.92 16.76 14.86
N THR A 200 8.92 17.49 13.76
CA THR A 200 9.31 18.91 13.73
C THR A 200 8.35 19.77 14.57
N LEU A 201 7.06 19.58 14.41
CA LEU A 201 6.03 20.29 15.16
C LEU A 201 6.05 19.92 16.66
N ALA A 202 6.22 18.63 16.98
CA ALA A 202 6.33 18.19 18.38
C ALA A 202 7.55 18.78 19.08
N ASP A 203 8.69 18.88 18.41
CA ASP A 203 9.91 19.55 18.92
C ASP A 203 9.70 21.06 19.15
N SER A 204 8.81 21.70 18.37
CA SER A 204 8.47 23.11 18.53
C SER A 204 7.40 23.37 19.62
N GLY A 205 6.90 22.32 20.26
CA GLY A 205 5.93 22.41 21.36
C GLY A 205 4.47 22.30 20.94
N ASP A 206 4.17 21.89 19.70
CA ASP A 206 2.79 21.64 19.27
C ASP A 206 2.20 20.42 19.99
N GLU A 207 1.21 20.65 20.85
CA GLU A 207 0.60 19.62 21.70
C GLU A 207 -0.11 18.52 20.89
N ARG A 208 -0.74 18.88 19.77
CA ARG A 208 -1.41 17.91 18.90
C ARG A 208 -0.38 17.00 18.21
N ALA A 209 0.70 17.58 17.71
CA ALA A 209 1.79 16.81 17.12
C ALA A 209 2.48 15.90 18.14
N GLN A 210 2.64 16.34 19.39
CA GLN A 210 3.16 15.50 20.49
C GLN A 210 2.24 14.32 20.76
N THR A 211 0.92 14.51 20.79
CA THR A 211 -0.07 13.43 20.96
C THR A 211 -0.02 12.44 19.81
N ILE A 212 0.01 12.92 18.56
CA ILE A 212 0.16 12.06 17.37
C ILE A 212 1.49 11.30 17.40
N LEU A 213 2.59 11.98 17.71
CA LEU A 213 3.91 11.34 17.78
C LEU A 213 3.94 10.23 18.83
N GLN A 214 3.33 10.45 20.00
CA GLN A 214 3.21 9.44 21.04
C GLN A 214 2.40 8.22 20.54
N ALA A 215 1.27 8.45 19.87
CA ALA A 215 0.44 7.38 19.31
C ALA A 215 1.15 6.57 18.21
N LEU A 216 2.04 7.20 17.45
CA LEU A 216 2.81 6.56 16.38
C LEU A 216 4.11 5.91 16.86
N THR A 217 4.59 6.24 18.08
CA THR A 217 5.84 5.69 18.59
C THR A 217 5.65 4.25 19.06
N MET A 218 6.41 3.35 18.47
CA MET A 218 6.41 1.92 18.76
C MET A 218 7.77 1.49 19.26
N THR A 219 7.80 0.58 20.24
CA THR A 219 9.04 -0.02 20.73
C THR A 219 9.38 -1.26 19.92
N GLY A 220 10.52 -1.27 19.26
CA GLY A 220 11.01 -2.39 18.48
C GLY A 220 12.30 -2.98 19.05
N LYS A 221 12.78 -4.05 18.43
CA LYS A 221 14.01 -4.77 18.83
C LYS A 221 15.25 -3.85 18.94
N PHE A 222 15.29 -2.75 18.19
CA PHE A 222 16.43 -1.82 18.11
C PHE A 222 16.13 -0.44 18.72
N GLY A 223 15.10 -0.33 19.55
CA GLY A 223 14.65 0.90 20.19
C GLY A 223 13.35 1.44 19.56
N ASP A 224 12.97 2.63 20.01
CA ASP A 224 11.72 3.26 19.58
C ASP A 224 11.82 3.77 18.12
N TYR A 225 10.73 3.63 17.40
CA TYR A 225 10.57 4.14 16.04
C TYR A 225 9.17 4.68 15.83
N VAL A 226 9.03 5.62 14.89
CA VAL A 226 7.72 6.15 14.49
C VAL A 226 7.14 5.29 13.38
N SER A 227 6.00 4.70 13.63
CA SER A 227 5.32 3.80 12.69
C SER A 227 4.87 4.55 11.44
N ALA A 228 4.90 3.84 10.32
CA ALA A 228 4.26 4.25 9.07
C ALA A 228 3.25 3.19 8.61
N SER A 229 2.86 2.29 9.50
CA SER A 229 1.83 1.29 9.23
C SER A 229 0.44 1.93 9.28
N MET A 230 -0.45 1.43 8.44
CA MET A 230 -1.80 1.96 8.24
C MET A 230 -2.60 2.04 9.55
N GLY A 231 -2.66 0.95 10.34
CA GLY A 231 -3.42 0.91 11.59
C GLY A 231 -3.03 1.98 12.61
N PRO A 232 -1.76 2.08 13.05
CA PRO A 232 -1.32 3.15 13.96
C PRO A 232 -1.61 4.56 13.44
N VAL A 233 -1.37 4.81 12.14
CA VAL A 233 -1.62 6.14 11.55
C VAL A 233 -3.11 6.45 11.51
N SER A 234 -3.94 5.51 11.06
CA SER A 234 -5.40 5.68 11.03
C SER A 234 -5.97 5.96 12.42
N LYS A 235 -5.50 5.21 13.42
CA LYS A 235 -5.89 5.43 14.82
C LYS A 235 -5.49 6.81 15.34
N ALA A 236 -4.30 7.31 14.97
CA ALA A 236 -3.85 8.64 15.38
C ALA A 236 -4.69 9.77 14.76
N TYR A 237 -5.38 9.51 13.66
CA TYR A 237 -6.31 10.43 13.01
C TYR A 237 -7.79 10.08 13.22
N GLU A 238 -8.10 9.18 14.15
CA GLU A 238 -9.48 8.75 14.49
C GLU A 238 -10.25 8.20 13.28
N ILE A 239 -9.54 7.58 12.34
CA ILE A 239 -10.12 6.90 11.19
C ILE A 239 -10.50 5.49 11.64
N SER A 240 -11.75 5.07 11.30
CA SER A 240 -12.22 3.72 11.64
C SER A 240 -11.28 2.65 11.08
N THR A 241 -11.00 1.66 11.91
CA THR A 241 -10.25 0.45 11.58
C THR A 241 -11.15 -0.79 11.70
N ASP A 242 -12.47 -0.59 11.66
CA ASP A 242 -13.43 -1.69 11.65
C ASP A 242 -13.24 -2.52 10.38
N ASP A 243 -13.37 -3.82 10.49
CA ASP A 243 -13.16 -4.77 9.39
C ASP A 243 -11.73 -4.78 8.81
N TRP A 244 -10.72 -4.32 9.57
CA TRP A 244 -9.32 -4.39 9.17
C TRP A 244 -8.97 -5.83 8.73
N HIS A 245 -8.13 -5.96 7.69
CA HIS A 245 -7.82 -7.19 6.95
C HIS A 245 -8.94 -7.64 5.98
N ASN A 246 -9.73 -6.69 5.50
CA ASN A 246 -10.55 -6.84 4.32
C ASN A 246 -10.05 -5.81 3.28
N ALA A 247 -9.72 -6.26 2.07
CA ALA A 247 -9.09 -5.39 1.08
C ALA A 247 -9.85 -4.08 0.81
N LEU A 248 -11.18 -4.11 0.78
CA LEU A 248 -11.97 -2.89 0.56
C LEU A 248 -12.00 -1.97 1.79
N ALA A 249 -12.03 -2.54 2.99
CA ALA A 249 -11.96 -1.76 4.24
C ALA A 249 -10.59 -1.09 4.35
N ASP A 250 -9.52 -1.79 4.00
CA ASP A 250 -8.15 -1.29 4.02
C ASP A 250 -7.95 -0.17 2.97
N VAL A 251 -8.56 -0.28 1.80
CA VAL A 251 -8.62 0.81 0.80
C VAL A 251 -9.30 2.06 1.37
N LYS A 252 -10.46 1.94 2.01
CA LYS A 252 -11.19 3.07 2.62
C LYS A 252 -10.37 3.73 3.73
N MET A 253 -9.74 2.91 4.57
CA MET A 253 -8.85 3.36 5.63
C MET A 253 -7.65 4.11 5.04
N MET A 254 -7.01 3.58 3.99
CA MET A 254 -5.89 4.21 3.29
C MET A 254 -6.28 5.55 2.66
N MET A 255 -7.45 5.66 2.03
CA MET A 255 -7.96 6.92 1.49
C MET A 255 -8.17 7.97 2.59
N GLY A 256 -8.85 7.60 3.67
CA GLY A 256 -9.07 8.49 4.82
C GLY A 256 -7.77 9.00 5.43
N MET A 257 -6.82 8.09 5.64
CA MET A 257 -5.49 8.39 6.15
C MET A 257 -4.72 9.33 5.20
N THR A 258 -4.69 9.05 3.91
CA THR A 258 -3.99 9.86 2.91
C THR A 258 -4.56 11.28 2.86
N LYS A 259 -5.89 11.41 2.89
CA LYS A 259 -6.59 12.69 2.98
C LYS A 259 -6.18 13.49 4.23
N ALA A 260 -6.20 12.87 5.41
CA ALA A 260 -5.83 13.52 6.66
C ALA A 260 -4.36 13.98 6.65
N ILE A 261 -3.46 13.18 6.10
CA ILE A 261 -2.04 13.50 5.96
C ILE A 261 -1.85 14.69 5.00
N PHE A 262 -2.49 14.69 3.83
CA PHE A 262 -2.38 15.81 2.90
C PHE A 262 -2.91 17.11 3.49
N MET A 263 -4.02 17.07 4.24
CA MET A 263 -4.52 18.25 4.96
C MET A 263 -3.49 18.79 5.97
N ALA A 264 -2.85 17.91 6.74
CA ALA A 264 -1.82 18.30 7.70
C ALA A 264 -0.58 18.90 7.00
N LEU A 265 -0.13 18.29 5.89
CA LEU A 265 0.98 18.79 5.11
C LEU A 265 0.67 20.14 4.43
N GLN A 266 -0.53 20.31 3.86
CA GLN A 266 -0.93 21.59 3.26
C GLN A 266 -0.98 22.72 4.31
N ALA A 267 -1.55 22.45 5.47
CA ALA A 267 -1.63 23.40 6.58
C ALA A 267 -0.25 23.81 7.14
N SER A 268 0.79 23.05 6.82
CA SER A 268 2.16 23.22 7.34
C SER A 268 3.19 23.30 6.21
N SER A 269 2.79 23.81 5.05
CA SER A 269 3.62 23.78 3.83
C SER A 269 4.92 24.59 3.92
N ASP A 270 5.00 25.54 4.86
CA ASP A 270 6.15 26.38 5.15
C ASP A 270 7.10 25.81 6.22
N VAL A 271 6.72 24.68 6.84
CA VAL A 271 7.55 24.04 7.87
C VAL A 271 8.75 23.32 7.25
N ASP A 272 9.95 23.64 7.75
CA ASP A 272 11.17 22.94 7.37
C ASP A 272 11.28 21.58 8.09
N ILE A 273 11.08 20.51 7.33
CA ILE A 273 11.13 19.12 7.81
C ILE A 273 12.47 18.42 7.57
N SER A 274 13.45 19.11 7.00
CA SER A 274 14.73 18.53 6.54
C SER A 274 15.51 17.83 7.66
N LYS A 275 15.42 18.34 8.89
CA LYS A 275 16.07 17.76 10.09
C LYS A 275 15.76 16.27 10.27
N TYR A 276 14.54 15.83 10.02
CA TYR A 276 14.11 14.44 10.22
C TYR A 276 14.06 13.65 8.92
N GLN A 277 13.75 14.31 7.80
CA GLN A 277 13.62 13.70 6.49
C GLN A 277 14.92 13.08 6.00
N GLY A 278 16.03 13.79 6.09
CA GLY A 278 17.33 13.30 5.60
C GLY A 278 17.80 12.00 6.26
N ARG A 279 17.53 11.79 7.55
CA ARG A 279 17.84 10.52 8.25
C ARG A 279 17.01 9.36 7.71
N THR A 280 15.73 9.60 7.45
CA THR A 280 14.81 8.60 6.90
C THR A 280 15.17 8.26 5.46
N ALA A 281 15.42 9.26 4.63
CA ALA A 281 15.86 9.11 3.24
C ALA A 281 17.16 8.30 3.13
N TRP A 282 18.16 8.62 3.99
CA TRP A 282 19.41 7.85 4.03
C TRP A 282 19.17 6.37 4.37
N GLY A 283 18.33 6.08 5.36
CA GLY A 283 17.99 4.73 5.76
C GLY A 283 17.31 3.93 4.65
N LEU A 284 16.40 4.56 3.91
CA LEU A 284 15.70 3.96 2.77
C LEU A 284 16.66 3.67 1.61
N ARG A 285 17.53 4.62 1.24
CA ARG A 285 18.56 4.42 0.21
C ARG A 285 19.49 3.25 0.56
N LYS A 286 19.92 3.14 1.81
CA LYS A 286 20.77 2.04 2.30
C LYS A 286 20.06 0.68 2.23
N LYS A 287 18.79 0.61 2.58
CA LYS A 287 18.01 -0.62 2.47
C LYS A 287 17.91 -1.11 1.02
N LYS A 288 17.65 -0.22 0.07
CA LYS A 288 17.63 -0.54 -1.36
C LYS A 288 18.98 -1.01 -1.90
N GLN A 289 20.10 -0.51 -1.35
CA GLN A 289 21.46 -0.93 -1.72
C GLN A 289 21.89 -2.27 -1.09
N GLY A 290 20.99 -2.98 -0.38
CA GLY A 290 21.30 -4.26 0.24
C GLY A 290 22.13 -4.20 1.53
N TYR A 291 22.33 -3.01 2.07
CA TYR A 291 22.97 -2.85 3.38
C TYR A 291 22.00 -3.26 4.49
N HIS A 292 22.04 -4.52 4.88
CA HIS A 292 21.42 -4.93 6.14
C HIS A 292 22.29 -4.49 7.31
N ARG A 293 21.68 -3.90 8.34
CA ARG A 293 22.30 -3.52 9.62
C ARG A 293 22.81 -4.73 10.46
N SER A 294 22.94 -5.90 9.85
CA SER A 294 23.31 -7.16 10.51
C SER A 294 24.82 -7.36 10.67
N ASP A 295 25.67 -6.44 10.18
CA ASP A 295 27.11 -6.60 10.24
C ASP A 295 27.76 -5.61 11.23
N LYS A 296 27.23 -5.52 12.46
CA LYS A 296 27.97 -5.04 13.63
C LYS A 296 27.52 -5.75 14.89
#